data_aa78aa5a34a60503d27e607462524335
#
_entry.id   aa78aa5a34a60503d27e607462524335
#
_cell.length_a   1.000
_cell.length_b   1.000
_cell.length_c   1.000
_cell.angle_alpha   90.00
_cell.angle_beta   90.00
_cell.angle_gamma   90.00
#
_symmetry.space_group_name_H-M   'P 1'
#
loop_
_entity.id
_entity.type
_entity.pdbx_description
1 polymer ?
#
loop_
_entity_poly.entity_id
_entity_poly.type
_entity_poly.pdbx_seq_one_letter_code
_entity_poly.pdbx_strand_id
1 'polypeptide(L)'
;MKYNQMRQVVFPILAAFIWGTAFVAQDLCADSIGTFAFNATRYFIAVLALLVVILISDKLKKNKPTLTAQEKKAANKQLWLGGLCCGAALAIASNFQQAGLVAGTDAGKAGFITALYVVL
;
A
#
# COMPACT_ATOMS: atom_id res chain seq x y z
N MET A 1 -7.93 9.66 -28.35
CA MET A 1 -6.60 9.13 -28.02
C MET A 1 -5.85 9.93 -26.92
N LYS A 2 -5.92 11.27 -26.86
CA LYS A 2 -5.19 12.10 -25.87
C LYS A 2 -5.58 11.88 -24.40
N TYR A 3 -6.85 11.61 -24.10
CA TYR A 3 -7.33 11.51 -22.70
C TYR A 3 -6.76 10.31 -21.93
N ASN A 4 -6.61 9.16 -22.61
CA ASN A 4 -6.03 7.96 -21.99
C ASN A 4 -4.52 8.09 -21.75
N GLN A 5 -3.80 8.79 -22.63
CA GLN A 5 -2.36 9.02 -22.47
C GLN A 5 -2.05 9.96 -21.30
N MET A 6 -2.83 11.03 -21.12
CA MET A 6 -2.67 11.92 -19.96
C MET A 6 -2.89 11.17 -18.64
N ARG A 7 -3.89 10.30 -18.55
CA ARG A 7 -4.12 9.49 -17.34
C ARG A 7 -2.94 8.56 -17.05
N GLN A 8 -2.37 7.92 -18.05
CA GLN A 8 -1.23 7.01 -17.90
C GLN A 8 0.05 7.71 -17.42
N VAL A 9 0.18 9.02 -17.64
CA VAL A 9 1.34 9.81 -17.19
C VAL A 9 1.06 10.47 -15.84
N VAL A 10 -0.11 11.09 -15.66
CA VAL A 10 -0.46 11.86 -14.46
C VAL A 10 -0.59 10.98 -13.23
N PHE A 11 -1.23 9.80 -13.34
CA PHE A 11 -1.40 8.92 -12.18
C PHE A 11 -0.06 8.37 -11.62
N PRO A 12 0.88 7.89 -12.43
CA PRO A 12 2.20 7.47 -11.92
C PRO A 12 2.98 8.61 -11.29
N ILE A 13 2.93 9.82 -11.86
CA ILE A 13 3.60 10.99 -11.28
C ILE A 13 3.02 11.34 -9.91
N LEU A 14 1.69 11.38 -9.79
CA LEU A 14 1.03 11.62 -8.51
C LEU A 14 1.36 10.51 -7.49
N ALA A 15 1.36 9.26 -7.92
CA ALA A 15 1.73 8.13 -7.06
C ALA A 15 3.18 8.24 -6.59
N ALA A 16 4.10 8.59 -7.47
CA ALA A 16 5.51 8.79 -7.14
C ALA A 16 5.71 9.97 -6.16
N PHE A 17 4.96 11.05 -6.35
CA PHE A 17 5.00 12.20 -5.45
C PHE A 17 4.49 11.85 -4.05
N ILE A 18 3.33 11.18 -3.97
CA ILE A 18 2.75 10.72 -2.70
C ILE A 18 3.70 9.73 -2.00
N TRP A 19 4.31 8.83 -2.76
CA TRP A 19 5.25 7.87 -2.22
C TRP A 19 6.53 8.52 -1.71
N GLY A 20 7.09 9.48 -2.48
CA GLY A 20 8.27 10.26 -2.07
C GLY A 20 8.04 11.03 -0.77
N THR A 21 6.88 11.69 -0.63
CA THR A 21 6.53 12.40 0.62
C THR A 21 6.36 11.43 1.80
N ALA A 22 5.93 10.20 1.56
CA ALA A 22 5.83 9.17 2.60
C ALA A 22 7.20 8.77 3.16
N PHE A 23 8.26 8.71 2.34
CA PHE A 23 9.62 8.44 2.81
C PHE A 23 10.15 9.56 3.70
N VAL A 24 9.91 10.81 3.35
CA VAL A 24 10.30 11.96 4.18
C VAL A 24 9.58 11.92 5.53
N ALA A 25 8.30 11.61 5.54
CA ALA A 25 7.55 11.47 6.78
C ALA A 25 8.06 10.31 7.65
N GLN A 26 8.47 9.20 7.03
CA GLN A 26 9.07 8.06 7.73
C GLN A 26 10.40 8.42 8.37
N ASP A 27 11.24 9.16 7.67
CA ASP A 27 12.55 9.62 8.13
C ASP A 27 12.42 10.55 9.35
N LEU A 28 11.54 11.55 9.24
CA LEU A 28 11.24 12.49 10.32
C LEU A 28 10.69 11.82 11.59
N CYS A 29 9.99 10.70 11.45
CA CYS A 29 9.44 9.94 12.57
C CYS A 29 10.37 8.85 13.09
N ALA A 30 11.46 8.54 12.37
CA ALA A 30 12.36 7.44 12.69
C ALA A 30 13.01 7.59 14.08
N ASP A 31 13.37 8.81 14.45
CA ASP A 31 14.03 9.11 15.73
C ASP A 31 13.05 9.21 16.91
N SER A 32 11.77 9.48 16.64
CA SER A 32 10.78 9.79 17.68
C SER A 32 9.88 8.61 18.04
N ILE A 33 9.64 7.72 17.09
CA ILE A 33 8.68 6.62 17.23
C ILE A 33 9.34 5.32 16.77
N GLY A 34 9.30 4.29 17.60
CA GLY A 34 9.85 2.99 17.24
C GLY A 34 9.22 2.43 15.96
N THR A 35 10.04 1.70 15.17
CA THR A 35 9.68 1.10 13.87
C THR A 35 8.33 0.40 13.86
N PHE A 36 8.06 -0.42 14.88
CA PHE A 36 6.81 -1.19 14.97
C PHE A 36 5.60 -0.30 15.25
N ALA A 37 5.74 0.69 16.13
CA ALA A 37 4.65 1.60 16.47
C ALA A 37 4.26 2.48 15.27
N PHE A 38 5.24 2.98 14.53
CA PHE A 38 5.01 3.74 13.31
C PHE A 38 4.27 2.93 12.25
N ASN A 39 4.76 1.73 11.95
CA ASN A 39 4.14 0.84 10.97
C ASN A 39 2.73 0.39 11.41
N ALA A 40 2.52 0.07 12.69
CA ALA A 40 1.21 -0.31 13.21
C ALA A 40 0.19 0.82 13.03
N THR A 41 0.55 2.05 13.36
CA THR A 41 -0.33 3.22 13.21
C THR A 41 -0.65 3.48 11.74
N ARG A 42 0.34 3.42 10.87
CA ARG A 42 0.18 3.59 9.42
C ARG A 42 -0.75 2.54 8.83
N TYR A 43 -0.57 1.27 9.17
CA TYR A 43 -1.44 0.20 8.69
C TYR A 43 -2.86 0.30 9.26
N PHE A 44 -3.01 0.70 10.50
CA PHE A 44 -4.32 0.91 11.09
C PHE A 44 -5.11 1.99 10.35
N ILE A 45 -4.48 3.14 10.07
CA ILE A 45 -5.10 4.21 9.28
C ILE A 45 -5.45 3.73 7.87
N ALA A 46 -4.55 2.98 7.22
CA ALA A 46 -4.78 2.42 5.90
C ALA A 46 -5.97 1.46 5.86
N VAL A 47 -6.12 0.60 6.86
CA VAL A 47 -7.27 -0.33 6.98
C VAL A 47 -8.57 0.46 7.13
N LEU A 48 -8.61 1.48 7.98
CA LEU A 48 -9.80 2.34 8.15
C LEU A 48 -10.17 3.04 6.83
N ALA A 49 -9.19 3.60 6.13
CA ALA A 49 -9.41 4.25 4.85
C ALA A 49 -9.95 3.26 3.79
N LEU A 50 -9.37 2.07 3.70
CA LEU A 50 -9.84 1.02 2.79
C LEU A 50 -11.25 0.54 3.12
N LEU A 51 -11.58 0.39 4.40
CA LEU A 51 -12.95 0.04 4.82
C LEU A 51 -13.96 1.07 4.34
N VAL A 52 -13.65 2.36 4.49
CA VAL A 52 -14.52 3.44 4.00
C VAL A 52 -14.69 3.35 2.47
N VAL A 53 -13.60 3.16 1.73
CA VAL A 53 -13.62 3.01 0.27
C VAL A 53 -14.45 1.80 -0.16
N ILE A 54 -14.32 0.66 0.52
CA ILE A 54 -15.09 -0.56 0.23
C ILE A 54 -16.58 -0.31 0.48
N LEU A 55 -16.94 0.30 1.61
CA LEU A 55 -18.33 0.61 1.95
C LEU A 55 -18.97 1.55 0.91
N ILE A 56 -18.23 2.57 0.46
CA ILE A 56 -18.71 3.50 -0.58
C ILE A 56 -18.84 2.77 -1.92
N SER A 57 -17.84 1.97 -2.29
CA SER A 57 -17.83 1.21 -3.55
C SER A 57 -18.95 0.18 -3.60
N ASP A 58 -19.26 -0.47 -2.48
CA ASP A 58 -20.37 -1.43 -2.39
C ASP A 58 -21.76 -0.78 -2.50
N LYS A 59 -21.88 0.47 -2.02
CA LYS A 59 -23.12 1.26 -2.20
C LYS A 59 -23.29 1.75 -3.63
N LEU A 60 -22.19 2.06 -4.33
CA LEU A 60 -22.20 2.55 -5.71
C LEU A 60 -22.40 1.43 -6.75
N LYS A 61 -21.99 0.20 -6.45
CA LYS A 61 -22.19 -0.96 -7.34
C LYS A 61 -23.62 -1.47 -7.26
N LYS A 62 -24.50 -0.92 -8.08
CA LYS A 62 -25.91 -1.36 -8.25
C LYS A 62 -26.08 -2.77 -8.82
N ASN A 63 -25.11 -3.31 -9.54
CA ASN A 63 -25.13 -4.64 -10.13
C ASN A 63 -24.00 -5.50 -9.50
N LYS A 64 -24.35 -6.25 -8.47
CA LYS A 64 -23.47 -7.34 -7.98
C LYS A 64 -23.70 -8.55 -8.88
N PRO A 65 -22.66 -9.15 -9.50
CA PRO A 65 -22.83 -10.41 -10.20
C PRO A 65 -23.36 -11.45 -9.22
N THR A 66 -24.41 -12.15 -9.60
CA THR A 66 -25.02 -13.26 -8.84
C THR A 66 -24.09 -14.47 -8.94
N LEU A 67 -23.05 -14.48 -8.11
CA LEU A 67 -22.18 -15.64 -7.94
C LEU A 67 -22.90 -16.71 -7.11
N THR A 68 -22.80 -17.95 -7.53
CA THR A 68 -23.29 -19.11 -6.76
C THR A 68 -22.65 -19.17 -5.38
N ALA A 69 -23.33 -19.75 -4.39
CA ALA A 69 -22.81 -19.84 -3.02
C ALA A 69 -21.43 -20.51 -2.92
N GLN A 70 -21.18 -21.49 -3.81
CA GLN A 70 -19.92 -22.20 -3.91
C GLN A 70 -18.80 -21.33 -4.49
N GLU A 71 -19.07 -20.55 -5.52
CA GLU A 71 -18.13 -19.60 -6.11
C GLU A 71 -17.75 -18.46 -5.14
N LYS A 72 -18.71 -17.97 -4.37
CA LYS A 72 -18.46 -16.98 -3.30
C LYS A 72 -17.52 -17.52 -2.23
N LYS A 73 -17.72 -18.78 -1.82
CA LYS A 73 -16.87 -19.41 -0.79
C LYS A 73 -15.45 -19.65 -1.28
N ALA A 74 -15.28 -20.07 -2.54
CA ALA A 74 -13.97 -20.27 -3.16
C ALA A 74 -13.25 -18.94 -3.36
N ALA A 75 -13.91 -17.91 -3.91
CA ALA A 75 -13.36 -16.58 -4.09
C ALA A 75 -12.95 -15.95 -2.76
N ASN A 76 -13.77 -16.10 -1.72
CA ASN A 76 -13.47 -15.56 -0.39
C ASN A 76 -12.24 -16.25 0.24
N LYS A 77 -12.12 -17.58 0.08
CA LYS A 77 -10.95 -18.34 0.54
C LYS A 77 -9.67 -17.90 -0.16
N GLN A 78 -9.72 -17.71 -1.49
CA GLN A 78 -8.57 -17.23 -2.26
C GLN A 78 -8.19 -15.79 -1.89
N LEU A 79 -9.18 -14.93 -1.67
CA LEU A 79 -8.97 -13.55 -1.23
C LEU A 79 -8.29 -13.49 0.14
N TRP A 80 -8.73 -14.31 1.10
CA TRP A 80 -8.13 -14.39 2.42
C TRP A 80 -6.71 -14.93 2.38
N LEU A 81 -6.48 -16.01 1.64
CA LEU A 81 -5.15 -16.62 1.52
C LEU A 81 -4.17 -15.67 0.81
N GLY A 82 -4.58 -15.11 -0.31
CA GLY A 82 -3.77 -14.13 -1.06
C GLY A 82 -3.51 -12.86 -0.25
N GLY A 83 -4.52 -12.33 0.44
CA GLY A 83 -4.39 -11.17 1.32
C GLY A 83 -3.45 -11.42 2.49
N LEU A 84 -3.52 -12.61 3.12
CA LEU A 84 -2.62 -12.98 4.21
C LEU A 84 -1.17 -13.10 3.74
N CYS A 85 -0.91 -13.78 2.62
CA CYS A 85 0.43 -13.92 2.06
C CYS A 85 1.03 -12.57 1.64
N CYS A 86 0.29 -11.77 0.89
CA CYS A 86 0.73 -10.44 0.48
C CYS A 86 0.93 -9.51 1.68
N GLY A 87 0.00 -9.54 2.63
CA GLY A 87 0.08 -8.73 3.84
C GLY A 87 1.29 -9.09 4.72
N ALA A 88 1.58 -10.38 4.88
CA ALA A 88 2.75 -10.84 5.61
C ALA A 88 4.06 -10.41 4.93
N ALA A 89 4.15 -10.59 3.61
CA ALA A 89 5.32 -10.16 2.83
C ALA A 89 5.54 -8.64 2.93
N LEU A 90 4.48 -7.85 2.77
CA LEU A 90 4.54 -6.39 2.90
C LEU A 90 4.91 -5.95 4.32
N ALA A 91 4.37 -6.62 5.35
CA ALA A 91 4.71 -6.31 6.73
C ALA A 91 6.19 -6.55 7.02
N ILE A 92 6.74 -7.68 6.57
CA ILE A 92 8.16 -7.99 6.72
C ILE A 92 9.00 -6.94 5.99
N ALA A 93 8.73 -6.69 4.71
CA ALA A 93 9.46 -5.73 3.88
C ALA A 93 9.44 -4.31 4.49
N SER A 94 8.27 -3.84 4.94
CA SER A 94 8.12 -2.50 5.53
C SER A 94 8.85 -2.36 6.86
N ASN A 95 8.90 -3.42 7.67
CA ASN A 95 9.66 -3.39 8.93
C ASN A 95 11.16 -3.34 8.68
N PHE A 96 11.68 -4.09 7.70
CA PHE A 96 13.09 -4.00 7.31
C PHE A 96 13.43 -2.62 6.73
N GLN A 97 12.56 -2.06 5.90
CA GLN A 97 12.73 -0.74 5.33
C GLN A 97 12.79 0.34 6.42
N GLN A 98 11.85 0.32 7.36
CA GLN A 98 11.82 1.27 8.47
C GLN A 98 13.01 1.08 9.41
N ALA A 99 13.44 -0.15 9.67
CA ALA A 99 14.62 -0.42 10.46
C ALA A 99 15.89 0.14 9.79
N GLY A 100 15.97 0.11 8.46
CA GLY A 100 17.06 0.74 7.71
C GLY A 100 17.09 2.27 7.89
N LEU A 101 15.93 2.93 7.89
CA LEU A 101 15.84 4.38 8.15
C LEU A 101 16.26 4.72 9.58
N VAL A 102 15.78 3.97 10.57
CA VAL A 102 16.19 4.14 11.99
C VAL A 102 17.69 3.88 12.19
N ALA A 103 18.29 3.00 11.38
CA ALA A 103 19.73 2.75 11.39
C ALA A 103 20.58 3.87 10.72
N GLY A 104 19.94 4.97 10.28
CA GLY A 104 20.62 6.12 9.70
C GLY A 104 20.74 6.10 8.18
N THR A 105 19.93 5.29 7.49
CA THR A 105 19.83 5.36 6.03
C THR A 105 19.00 6.58 5.64
N ASP A 106 19.57 7.44 4.82
CA ASP A 106 18.91 8.62 4.27
C ASP A 106 17.65 8.23 3.47
N ALA A 107 16.54 8.99 3.66
CA ALA A 107 15.28 8.78 2.96
C ALA A 107 15.44 8.74 1.43
N GLY A 108 16.32 9.57 0.88
CA GLY A 108 16.62 9.58 -0.54
C GLY A 108 17.24 8.27 -1.03
N LYS A 109 18.18 7.71 -0.27
CA LYS A 109 18.80 6.41 -0.58
C LYS A 109 17.80 5.27 -0.49
N ALA A 110 16.97 5.25 0.56
CA ALA A 110 15.93 4.25 0.74
C ALA A 110 14.91 4.29 -0.40
N GLY A 111 14.48 5.50 -0.80
CA GLY A 111 13.58 5.70 -1.94
C GLY A 111 14.18 5.23 -3.26
N PHE A 112 15.46 5.53 -3.52
CA PHE A 112 16.17 5.10 -4.72
C PHE A 112 16.30 3.57 -4.80
N ILE A 113 16.71 2.91 -3.71
CA ILE A 113 16.81 1.45 -3.65
C ILE A 113 15.45 0.80 -3.85
N THR A 114 14.41 1.36 -3.24
CA THR A 114 13.03 0.87 -3.44
C THR A 114 12.58 1.03 -4.89
N ALA A 115 12.94 2.13 -5.56
CA ALA A 115 12.59 2.34 -6.97
C ALA A 115 13.30 1.37 -7.92
N LEU A 116 14.41 0.75 -7.52
CA LEU A 116 15.15 -0.23 -8.32
C LEU A 116 14.30 -1.47 -8.70
N TYR A 117 13.25 -1.81 -7.91
CA TYR A 117 12.36 -2.92 -8.26
C TYR A 117 11.60 -2.71 -9.58
N VAL A 118 11.51 -1.45 -10.06
CA VAL A 118 10.88 -1.14 -11.35
C VAL A 118 11.75 -1.60 -12.53
N VAL A 119 13.06 -1.77 -12.29
CA VAL A 119 14.06 -2.14 -13.32
C VAL A 119 14.31 -3.65 -13.34
N LEU A 120 13.99 -4.35 -12.24
CA LEU A 120 14.13 -5.81 -12.10
C LEU A 120 12.84 -6.53 -12.51
#